data_fdf37f400ef6c4f2558e8d4c0974b4a5
#
_entry.id   fdf37f400ef6c4f2558e8d4c0974b4a5
#
_cell.length_a   1.000
_cell.length_b   1.000
_cell.length_c   1.000
_cell.angle_alpha   90.00
_cell.angle_beta   90.00
_cell.angle_gamma   90.00
#
_symmetry.space_group_name_H-M   'P 1'
#
loop_
_entity.id
_entity.type
_entity.pdbx_description
1 polymer ?
#
loop_
_entity_poly.entity_id
_entity_poly.type
_entity_poly.pdbx_seq_one_letter_code
_entity_poly.pdbx_strand_id
1 'polypeptide(L)'
;DDKRNIRKLSKGMQKQVAFWLALCCKPKLIVLDEPVDGLDPVMRRQIWSIMLDDVAANNTTVVVSSHNLRELEDVCDHVGILNKGKIMIERSLTELQGNISKIQIACPYGMPKIPQDFKVLHMSNIGRVYTVIVRGEPEAVVKAITDGKDSPQVVDVLPLTLEEIFIYEMGGEDYEVKDIIY
;
A
#
# COMPACT_ATOMS: atom_id res chain seq x y z
N ASP A 1 34.71 9.95 11.36
CA ASP A 1 36.09 9.77 10.86
C ASP A 1 36.10 10.04 9.35
N ASP A 2 36.33 11.30 8.98
CA ASP A 2 36.21 11.85 7.61
C ASP A 2 37.22 11.22 6.62
N LYS A 3 38.18 10.45 7.11
CA LYS A 3 39.21 9.80 6.32
C LYS A 3 38.94 8.33 6.02
N ARG A 4 37.80 7.80 6.48
CA ARG A 4 37.48 6.39 6.28
C ARG A 4 37.10 6.13 4.82
N ASN A 5 37.73 5.20 4.17
CA ASN A 5 37.43 4.81 2.80
C ASN A 5 36.01 4.23 2.73
N ILE A 6 35.18 4.74 1.81
CA ILE A 6 33.77 4.32 1.63
C ILE A 6 33.65 2.81 1.41
N ARG A 7 34.61 2.18 0.73
CA ARG A 7 34.64 0.72 0.51
C ARG A 7 34.76 -0.11 1.80
N LYS A 8 35.20 0.51 2.91
CA LYS A 8 35.32 -0.13 4.21
C LYS A 8 34.08 0.07 5.11
N LEU A 9 33.08 0.79 4.62
CA LEU A 9 31.78 0.96 5.29
C LEU A 9 30.94 -0.29 5.10
N SER A 10 29.97 -0.52 6.03
CA SER A 10 28.94 -1.54 5.81
C SER A 10 28.14 -1.22 4.54
N LYS A 11 27.49 -2.22 3.95
CA LYS A 11 26.64 -2.02 2.77
C LYS A 11 25.56 -0.95 3.00
N GLY A 12 24.94 -0.94 4.18
CA GLY A 12 23.96 0.08 4.57
C GLY A 12 24.57 1.48 4.61
N MET A 13 25.75 1.63 5.24
CA MET A 13 26.44 2.92 5.25
C MET A 13 26.88 3.37 3.85
N GLN A 14 27.26 2.45 2.96
CA GLN A 14 27.58 2.78 1.58
C GLN A 14 26.34 3.29 0.82
N LYS A 15 25.17 2.63 1.00
CA LYS A 15 23.88 3.09 0.46
C LYS A 15 23.55 4.50 0.98
N GLN A 16 23.72 4.76 2.27
CA GLN A 16 23.48 6.08 2.85
C GLN A 16 24.37 7.15 2.22
N VAL A 17 25.68 6.88 2.07
CA VAL A 17 26.59 7.84 1.44
C VAL A 17 26.19 8.13 0.00
N ALA A 18 25.82 7.10 -0.77
CA ALA A 18 25.35 7.27 -2.14
C ALA A 18 24.07 8.13 -2.19
N PHE A 19 23.13 7.87 -1.27
CA PHE A 19 21.89 8.63 -1.14
C PHE A 19 22.16 10.11 -0.80
N TRP A 20 23.02 10.38 0.19
CA TRP A 20 23.44 11.73 0.54
C TRP A 20 24.09 12.47 -0.62
N LEU A 21 24.95 11.80 -1.37
CA LEU A 21 25.61 12.41 -2.53
C LEU A 21 24.58 12.78 -3.62
N ALA A 22 23.58 11.91 -3.85
CA ALA A 22 22.53 12.20 -4.81
C ALA A 22 21.70 13.44 -4.40
N LEU A 23 21.29 13.53 -3.14
CA LEU A 23 20.54 14.68 -2.62
C LEU A 23 21.36 15.98 -2.61
N CYS A 24 22.65 15.91 -2.30
CA CYS A 24 23.52 17.10 -2.34
C CYS A 24 23.61 17.76 -3.73
N CYS A 25 23.32 17.01 -4.79
CA CYS A 25 23.24 17.55 -6.15
C CYS A 25 21.98 18.36 -6.42
N LYS A 26 21.01 18.39 -5.49
CA LYS A 26 19.70 19.05 -5.62
C LYS A 26 19.02 18.74 -6.96
N PRO A 27 18.82 17.47 -7.27
CA PRO A 27 18.23 17.06 -8.55
C PRO A 27 16.74 17.40 -8.57
N LYS A 28 16.17 17.59 -9.75
CA LYS A 28 14.73 17.69 -9.96
C LYS A 28 14.05 16.33 -9.96
N LEU A 29 14.77 15.28 -10.33
CA LEU A 29 14.30 13.90 -10.40
C LEU A 29 15.36 12.97 -9.81
N ILE A 30 14.92 12.08 -8.91
CA ILE A 30 15.71 10.98 -8.38
C ILE A 30 15.02 9.67 -8.76
N VAL A 31 15.78 8.73 -9.29
CA VAL A 31 15.30 7.37 -9.57
C VAL A 31 16.07 6.39 -8.69
N LEU A 32 15.35 5.62 -7.89
CA LEU A 32 15.90 4.73 -6.89
C LEU A 32 15.41 3.30 -7.15
N ASP A 33 16.34 2.38 -7.28
CA ASP A 33 16.05 0.97 -7.44
C ASP A 33 16.34 0.24 -6.12
N GLU A 34 15.28 -0.29 -5.47
CA GLU A 34 15.32 -0.98 -4.17
C GLU A 34 16.20 -0.24 -3.13
N PRO A 35 15.95 1.05 -2.84
CA PRO A 35 16.91 1.88 -2.09
C PRO A 35 17.09 1.42 -0.64
N VAL A 36 16.08 0.83 -0.04
CA VAL A 36 16.08 0.44 1.37
C VAL A 36 16.20 -1.07 1.59
N ASP A 37 16.31 -1.84 0.50
CA ASP A 37 16.47 -3.28 0.61
C ASP A 37 17.75 -3.66 1.37
N GLY A 38 17.63 -4.65 2.28
CA GLY A 38 18.72 -5.13 3.12
C GLY A 38 19.15 -4.15 4.23
N LEU A 39 18.39 -3.07 4.49
CA LEU A 39 18.61 -2.17 5.61
C LEU A 39 17.77 -2.58 6.83
N ASP A 40 18.26 -2.28 8.02
CA ASP A 40 17.48 -2.41 9.23
C ASP A 40 16.33 -1.37 9.30
N PRO A 41 15.28 -1.60 10.10
CA PRO A 41 14.10 -0.72 10.15
C PRO A 41 14.40 0.73 10.54
N VAL A 42 15.42 0.96 11.39
CA VAL A 42 15.78 2.32 11.82
C VAL A 42 16.39 3.09 10.64
N MET A 43 17.30 2.44 9.91
CA MET A 43 17.95 3.02 8.76
C MET A 43 16.97 3.29 7.61
N ARG A 44 16.01 2.40 7.38
CA ARG A 44 14.94 2.62 6.39
C ARG A 44 14.17 3.89 6.69
N ARG A 45 13.68 4.04 7.92
CA ARG A 45 12.94 5.25 8.35
C ARG A 45 13.75 6.52 8.16
N GLN A 46 15.04 6.48 8.47
CA GLN A 46 15.91 7.65 8.28
C GLN A 46 16.05 8.03 6.80
N ILE A 47 16.23 7.07 5.90
CA ILE A 47 16.32 7.35 4.46
C ILE A 47 15.00 7.93 3.95
N TRP A 48 13.86 7.33 4.31
CA TRP A 48 12.55 7.84 3.90
C TRP A 48 12.30 9.25 4.43
N SER A 49 12.60 9.53 5.70
CA SER A 49 12.46 10.87 6.28
C SER A 49 13.27 11.92 5.53
N ILE A 50 14.55 11.64 5.29
CA ILE A 50 15.43 12.56 4.56
C ILE A 50 14.93 12.82 3.14
N MET A 51 14.43 11.78 2.48
CA MET A 51 13.89 11.89 1.12
C MET A 51 12.63 12.72 1.08
N LEU A 52 11.70 12.50 2.01
CA LEU A 52 10.47 13.27 2.11
C LEU A 52 10.74 14.73 2.47
N ASP A 53 11.73 15.01 3.33
CA ASP A 53 12.18 16.35 3.66
C ASP A 53 12.72 17.08 2.42
N ASP A 54 13.48 16.37 1.56
CA ASP A 54 14.01 16.95 0.32
C ASP A 54 12.90 17.21 -0.71
N VAL A 55 11.95 16.28 -0.84
CA VAL A 55 10.74 16.46 -1.68
C VAL A 55 9.99 17.73 -1.25
N ALA A 56 9.74 17.89 0.05
CA ALA A 56 9.02 19.02 0.58
C ALA A 56 9.76 20.36 0.42
N ALA A 57 11.09 20.35 0.60
CA ALA A 57 11.90 21.56 0.56
C ALA A 57 12.27 22.01 -0.86
N ASN A 58 12.49 21.08 -1.77
CA ASN A 58 13.06 21.35 -3.11
C ASN A 58 12.12 20.98 -4.27
N ASN A 59 10.91 20.47 -4.01
CA ASN A 59 9.99 19.91 -5.01
C ASN A 59 10.66 18.86 -5.90
N THR A 60 11.51 18.03 -5.31
CA THR A 60 12.17 16.93 -6.00
C THR A 60 11.15 15.84 -6.32
N THR A 61 11.10 15.38 -7.56
CA THR A 61 10.31 14.20 -7.93
C THR A 61 11.13 12.95 -7.65
N VAL A 62 10.52 11.96 -6.98
CA VAL A 62 11.19 10.71 -6.65
C VAL A 62 10.44 9.54 -7.26
N VAL A 63 11.15 8.70 -8.01
CA VAL A 63 10.65 7.43 -8.53
C VAL A 63 11.39 6.30 -7.82
N VAL A 64 10.64 5.42 -7.19
CA VAL A 64 11.18 4.32 -6.38
C VAL A 64 10.66 3.00 -6.91
N SER A 65 11.54 2.03 -7.12
CA SER A 65 11.13 0.62 -7.24
C SER A 65 11.20 -0.07 -5.88
N SER A 66 10.25 -0.90 -5.56
CA SER A 66 10.28 -1.80 -4.42
C SER A 66 9.37 -3.00 -4.64
N HIS A 67 9.74 -4.15 -4.09
CA HIS A 67 8.88 -5.32 -3.98
C HIS A 67 8.13 -5.36 -2.64
N ASN A 68 8.42 -4.44 -1.72
CA ASN A 68 7.74 -4.31 -0.43
C ASN A 68 6.68 -3.20 -0.47
N LEU A 69 5.44 -3.59 -0.75
CA LEU A 69 4.32 -2.66 -0.91
C LEU A 69 4.02 -1.86 0.37
N ARG A 70 4.24 -2.45 1.56
CA ARG A 70 4.01 -1.76 2.84
C ARG A 70 4.92 -0.56 3.04
N GLU A 71 6.16 -0.65 2.54
CA GLU A 71 7.10 0.47 2.65
C GLU A 71 6.72 1.63 1.74
N LEU A 72 6.10 1.35 0.59
CA LEU A 72 5.66 2.35 -0.37
C LEU A 72 4.37 3.06 0.08
N GLU A 73 3.50 2.38 0.82
CA GLU A 73 2.22 2.90 1.27
C GLU A 73 2.35 4.20 2.08
N ASP A 74 3.39 4.30 2.89
CA ASP A 74 3.64 5.47 3.75
C ASP A 74 4.37 6.63 3.06
N VAL A 75 4.94 6.41 1.86
CA VAL A 75 5.88 7.36 1.24
C VAL A 75 5.51 7.77 -0.18
N CYS A 76 4.61 7.04 -0.85
CA CYS A 76 4.22 7.29 -2.23
C CYS A 76 2.83 7.92 -2.31
N ASP A 77 2.64 8.84 -3.25
CA ASP A 77 1.34 9.39 -3.64
C ASP A 77 0.77 8.73 -4.90
N HIS A 78 1.64 8.17 -5.75
CA HIS A 78 1.29 7.45 -6.98
C HIS A 78 1.98 6.09 -7.04
N VAL A 79 1.28 5.11 -7.58
CA VAL A 79 1.77 3.73 -7.71
C VAL A 79 1.62 3.25 -9.14
N GLY A 80 2.71 2.68 -9.66
CA GLY A 80 2.74 1.93 -10.90
C GLY A 80 3.03 0.45 -10.64
N ILE A 81 2.16 -0.45 -11.10
CA ILE A 81 2.38 -1.88 -10.99
C ILE A 81 2.91 -2.42 -12.30
N LEU A 82 4.10 -2.98 -12.25
CA LEU A 82 4.79 -3.57 -13.40
C LEU A 82 4.70 -5.10 -13.36
N ASN A 83 4.17 -5.71 -14.41
CA ASN A 83 4.14 -7.15 -14.57
C ASN A 83 4.56 -7.57 -15.98
N LYS A 84 5.48 -8.52 -16.10
CA LYS A 84 6.01 -9.04 -17.38
C LYS A 84 6.41 -7.92 -18.37
N GLY A 85 7.03 -6.83 -17.83
CA GLY A 85 7.48 -5.69 -18.62
C GLY A 85 6.39 -4.72 -19.11
N LYS A 86 5.18 -4.83 -18.58
CA LYS A 86 4.06 -3.93 -18.89
C LYS A 86 3.55 -3.27 -17.62
N ILE A 87 3.18 -1.99 -17.72
CA ILE A 87 2.47 -1.30 -16.64
C ILE A 87 1.03 -1.78 -16.67
N MET A 88 0.59 -2.42 -15.60
CA MET A 88 -0.76 -2.95 -15.43
C MET A 88 -1.69 -1.91 -14.81
N ILE A 89 -1.18 -1.17 -13.84
CA ILE A 89 -1.89 -0.12 -13.10
C ILE A 89 -0.96 1.06 -12.93
N GLU A 90 -1.48 2.27 -13.14
CA GLU A 90 -0.81 3.54 -12.83
C GLU A 90 -1.88 4.49 -12.31
N ARG A 91 -1.88 4.75 -11.00
CA ARG A 91 -2.90 5.59 -10.34
C ARG A 91 -2.35 6.22 -9.06
N SER A 92 -3.04 7.26 -8.60
CA SER A 92 -2.83 7.77 -7.26
C SER A 92 -3.26 6.74 -6.20
N LEU A 93 -2.59 6.77 -5.05
CA LEU A 93 -2.95 5.89 -3.94
C LEU A 93 -4.39 6.14 -3.47
N THR A 94 -4.80 7.40 -3.46
CA THR A 94 -6.17 7.82 -3.09
C THR A 94 -7.22 7.22 -4.03
N GLU A 95 -6.98 7.21 -5.35
CA GLU A 95 -7.90 6.59 -6.31
C GLU A 95 -7.98 5.07 -6.14
N LEU A 96 -6.85 4.42 -5.86
CA LEU A 96 -6.82 2.98 -5.60
C LEU A 96 -7.61 2.62 -4.35
N GLN A 97 -7.45 3.39 -3.28
CA GLN A 97 -8.15 3.19 -2.01
C GLN A 97 -9.64 3.53 -2.09
N GLY A 98 -10.04 4.47 -2.96
CA GLY A 98 -11.45 4.88 -3.10
C GLY A 98 -12.34 3.90 -3.86
N ASN A 99 -11.77 3.01 -4.67
CA ASN A 99 -12.55 2.08 -5.50
C ASN A 99 -12.87 0.73 -4.84
N ILE A 100 -12.22 0.42 -3.73
CA ILE A 100 -12.41 -0.83 -3.00
C ILE A 100 -12.57 -0.50 -1.52
N SER A 101 -13.59 -1.08 -0.89
CA SER A 101 -13.87 -0.89 0.53
C SER A 101 -13.65 -2.19 1.30
N LYS A 102 -12.96 -2.10 2.42
CA LYS A 102 -12.83 -3.17 3.41
C LYS A 102 -13.73 -2.83 4.59
N ILE A 103 -14.74 -3.64 4.81
CA ILE A 103 -15.77 -3.38 5.81
C ILE A 103 -15.81 -4.54 6.79
N GLN A 104 -15.80 -4.21 8.07
CA GLN A 104 -15.96 -5.15 9.13
C GLN A 104 -17.40 -5.04 9.70
N ILE A 105 -18.09 -6.16 9.74
CA ILE A 105 -19.51 -6.21 10.05
C ILE A 105 -19.75 -7.22 11.17
N ALA A 106 -20.33 -6.78 12.29
CA ALA A 106 -20.75 -7.68 13.35
C ALA A 106 -22.22 -8.05 13.17
N CYS A 107 -22.48 -9.30 12.79
CA CYS A 107 -23.82 -9.83 12.56
C CYS A 107 -24.17 -10.93 13.59
N PRO A 108 -25.10 -10.67 14.51
CA PRO A 108 -25.52 -11.68 15.50
C PRO A 108 -26.34 -12.82 14.89
N TYR A 109 -26.98 -12.60 13.75
CA TYR A 109 -27.97 -13.52 13.16
C TYR A 109 -27.44 -14.23 11.87
N GLY A 110 -26.15 -14.22 11.62
CA GLY A 110 -25.55 -14.93 10.50
C GLY A 110 -24.87 -14.02 9.49
N MET A 111 -24.69 -14.51 8.27
CA MET A 111 -23.95 -13.82 7.22
C MET A 111 -24.63 -12.50 6.81
N PRO A 112 -23.89 -11.38 6.71
CA PRO A 112 -24.45 -10.11 6.26
C PRO A 112 -24.94 -10.20 4.81
N LYS A 113 -26.06 -9.55 4.53
CA LYS A 113 -26.59 -9.44 3.16
C LYS A 113 -25.96 -8.23 2.48
N ILE A 114 -25.08 -8.48 1.55
CA ILE A 114 -24.50 -7.45 0.70
C ILE A 114 -25.40 -7.29 -0.53
N PRO A 115 -25.89 -6.07 -0.85
CA PRO A 115 -26.69 -5.84 -2.05
C PRO A 115 -25.97 -6.27 -3.32
N GLN A 116 -26.72 -6.79 -4.29
CA GLN A 116 -26.17 -7.32 -5.56
C GLN A 116 -25.50 -6.26 -6.43
N ASP A 117 -25.78 -5.00 -6.18
CA ASP A 117 -25.15 -3.87 -6.87
C ASP A 117 -23.67 -3.72 -6.55
N PHE A 118 -23.21 -4.35 -5.47
CA PHE A 118 -21.80 -4.32 -5.07
C PHE A 118 -21.13 -5.66 -5.35
N LYS A 119 -20.02 -5.62 -6.09
CA LYS A 119 -19.21 -6.80 -6.36
C LYS A 119 -18.38 -7.15 -5.13
N VAL A 120 -18.73 -8.22 -4.44
CA VAL A 120 -17.90 -8.77 -3.35
C VAL A 120 -16.66 -9.43 -3.96
N LEU A 121 -15.48 -8.97 -3.56
CA LEU A 121 -14.18 -9.48 -3.99
C LEU A 121 -13.68 -10.58 -3.05
N HIS A 122 -13.89 -10.37 -1.74
CA HIS A 122 -13.53 -11.35 -0.71
C HIS A 122 -14.45 -11.23 0.50
N MET A 123 -14.68 -12.34 1.18
CA MET A 123 -15.38 -12.39 2.45
C MET A 123 -14.76 -13.46 3.34
N SER A 124 -14.45 -13.06 4.56
CA SER A 124 -13.99 -13.96 5.62
C SER A 124 -14.71 -13.64 6.93
N ASN A 125 -14.64 -14.55 7.91
CA ASN A 125 -15.22 -14.29 9.22
C ASN A 125 -14.40 -14.90 10.35
N ILE A 126 -14.43 -14.22 11.49
CA ILE A 126 -13.93 -14.73 12.76
C ILE A 126 -15.11 -14.66 13.74
N GLY A 127 -15.69 -15.82 14.05
CA GLY A 127 -16.89 -15.89 14.85
C GLY A 127 -18.09 -15.19 14.18
N ARG A 128 -18.59 -14.11 14.81
CA ARG A 128 -19.72 -13.30 14.30
C ARG A 128 -19.29 -12.01 13.61
N VAL A 129 -18.00 -11.80 13.46
CA VAL A 129 -17.44 -10.64 12.77
C VAL A 129 -17.02 -11.05 11.37
N TYR A 130 -17.62 -10.44 10.38
CA TYR A 130 -17.34 -10.64 8.96
C TYR A 130 -16.45 -9.51 8.45
N THR A 131 -15.42 -9.85 7.72
CA THR A 131 -14.63 -8.89 6.95
C THR A 131 -14.98 -9.07 5.48
N VAL A 132 -15.52 -8.02 4.87
CA VAL A 132 -15.96 -8.02 3.47
C VAL A 132 -15.14 -7.01 2.71
N ILE A 133 -14.58 -7.44 1.58
CA ILE A 133 -13.92 -6.56 0.63
C ILE A 133 -14.80 -6.48 -0.59
N VAL A 134 -15.18 -5.27 -0.94
CA VAL A 134 -16.21 -5.01 -1.94
C VAL A 134 -15.79 -3.84 -2.82
N ARG A 135 -16.11 -3.92 -4.12
CA ARG A 135 -15.89 -2.82 -5.05
C ARG A 135 -16.98 -1.78 -4.87
N GLY A 136 -16.59 -0.56 -4.56
CA GLY A 136 -17.49 0.59 -4.36
C GLY A 136 -16.98 1.55 -3.29
N GLU A 137 -17.52 2.75 -3.30
CA GLU A 137 -17.25 3.80 -2.33
C GLU A 137 -17.69 3.37 -0.91
N PRO A 138 -16.86 3.57 0.12
CA PRO A 138 -17.16 3.12 1.48
C PRO A 138 -18.52 3.56 2.02
N GLU A 139 -18.85 4.85 1.84
CA GLU A 139 -20.09 5.44 2.34
C GLU A 139 -21.35 4.80 1.68
N ALA A 140 -21.28 4.57 0.37
CA ALA A 140 -22.38 3.95 -0.37
C ALA A 140 -22.59 2.50 0.07
N VAL A 141 -21.51 1.76 0.29
CA VAL A 141 -21.56 0.36 0.73
C VAL A 141 -22.10 0.25 2.15
N VAL A 142 -21.59 1.07 3.08
CA VAL A 142 -22.05 1.11 4.48
C VAL A 142 -23.54 1.43 4.53
N LYS A 143 -23.97 2.47 3.82
CA LYS A 143 -25.38 2.85 3.75
C LYS A 143 -26.25 1.69 3.25
N ALA A 144 -25.87 1.05 2.18
CA ALA A 144 -26.63 -0.06 1.61
C ALA A 144 -26.73 -1.29 2.52
N ILE A 145 -25.71 -1.52 3.37
CA ILE A 145 -25.71 -2.60 4.36
C ILE A 145 -26.59 -2.23 5.57
N THR A 146 -26.58 -0.96 5.98
CA THR A 146 -27.31 -0.50 7.17
C THR A 146 -28.79 -0.24 6.93
N ASP A 147 -29.19 0.12 5.71
CA ASP A 147 -30.60 0.38 5.35
C ASP A 147 -31.47 -0.90 5.26
N GLY A 148 -30.87 -2.08 5.43
CA GLY A 148 -31.58 -3.36 5.38
C GLY A 148 -32.38 -3.67 6.66
N LYS A 149 -33.40 -4.58 6.55
CA LYS A 149 -34.21 -5.03 7.69
C LYS A 149 -33.43 -5.80 8.77
N ASP A 150 -32.29 -6.39 8.39
CA ASP A 150 -31.41 -7.16 9.29
C ASP A 150 -30.14 -6.32 9.58
N SER A 151 -30.30 -5.08 10.04
CA SER A 151 -29.19 -4.15 10.29
C SER A 151 -28.13 -4.79 11.20
N PRO A 152 -26.86 -4.74 10.81
CA PRO A 152 -25.75 -5.23 11.64
C PRO A 152 -25.61 -4.39 12.91
N GLN A 153 -25.01 -4.97 13.95
CA GLN A 153 -24.77 -4.25 15.21
C GLN A 153 -23.65 -3.23 15.10
N VAL A 154 -22.65 -3.56 14.31
CA VAL A 154 -21.47 -2.69 14.09
C VAL A 154 -21.07 -2.82 12.63
N VAL A 155 -20.77 -1.68 12.01
CA VAL A 155 -20.19 -1.59 10.66
C VAL A 155 -19.04 -0.60 10.72
N ASP A 156 -17.83 -1.11 10.53
CA ASP A 156 -16.62 -0.31 10.52
C ASP A 156 -15.94 -0.39 9.14
N VAL A 157 -15.51 0.76 8.65
CA VAL A 157 -14.67 0.83 7.44
C VAL A 157 -13.21 0.75 7.87
N LEU A 158 -12.51 -0.24 7.35
CA LEU A 158 -11.09 -0.42 7.61
C LEU A 158 -10.26 0.09 6.43
N PRO A 159 -9.07 0.66 6.66
CA PRO A 159 -8.17 1.00 5.58
C PRO A 159 -7.72 -0.27 4.85
N LEU A 160 -7.69 -0.21 3.52
CA LEU A 160 -7.07 -1.23 2.69
C LEU A 160 -5.58 -0.93 2.58
N THR A 161 -4.77 -1.95 2.77
CA THR A 161 -3.34 -1.86 2.49
C THR A 161 -3.09 -1.92 0.98
N LEU A 162 -1.97 -1.35 0.54
CA LEU A 162 -1.56 -1.41 -0.86
C LEU A 162 -1.38 -2.87 -1.33
N GLU A 163 -0.96 -3.75 -0.43
CA GLU A 163 -0.83 -5.19 -0.67
C GLU A 163 -2.20 -5.85 -0.94
N GLU A 164 -3.21 -5.52 -0.14
CA GLU A 164 -4.58 -6.00 -0.34
C GLU A 164 -5.16 -5.47 -1.66
N ILE A 165 -4.96 -4.18 -1.95
CA ILE A 165 -5.41 -3.59 -3.23
C ILE A 165 -4.77 -4.33 -4.41
N PHE A 166 -3.46 -4.58 -4.34
CA PHE A 166 -2.75 -5.33 -5.37
C PHE A 166 -3.36 -6.72 -5.59
N ILE A 167 -3.62 -7.46 -4.51
CA ILE A 167 -4.23 -8.79 -4.57
C ILE A 167 -5.60 -8.75 -5.25
N TYR A 168 -6.45 -7.79 -4.88
CA TYR A 168 -7.84 -7.73 -5.37
C TYR A 168 -7.99 -7.09 -6.74
N GLU A 169 -7.09 -6.19 -7.15
CA GLU A 169 -7.07 -5.65 -8.51
C GLU A 169 -6.43 -6.61 -9.51
N MET A 170 -5.37 -7.34 -9.10
CA MET A 170 -4.63 -8.26 -9.97
C MET A 170 -5.12 -9.71 -9.92
N GLY A 171 -5.80 -10.11 -8.84
CA GLY A 171 -6.21 -11.50 -8.56
C GLY A 171 -7.28 -12.06 -9.50
N GLY A 172 -7.70 -11.29 -10.52
CA GLY A 172 -8.60 -11.76 -11.58
C GLY A 172 -7.92 -12.43 -12.77
N GLU A 173 -6.61 -12.29 -12.96
CA GLU A 173 -5.97 -12.71 -14.21
C GLU A 173 -4.90 -13.80 -14.11
N ASP A 174 -4.17 -14.00 -12.99
CA ASP A 174 -3.11 -15.05 -12.91
C ASP A 174 -2.61 -15.39 -11.48
N TYR A 175 -3.16 -14.79 -10.41
CA TYR A 175 -2.75 -15.09 -9.03
C TYR A 175 -3.87 -15.83 -8.28
N GLU A 176 -3.67 -17.10 -7.96
CA GLU A 176 -4.53 -17.76 -6.98
C GLU A 176 -4.31 -17.11 -5.60
N VAL A 177 -5.35 -16.44 -5.10
CA VAL A 177 -5.41 -15.75 -3.80
C VAL A 177 -5.03 -16.66 -2.61
N LYS A 178 -4.88 -17.96 -2.84
CA LYS A 178 -4.60 -18.96 -1.80
C LYS A 178 -3.19 -18.95 -1.24
N ASP A 179 -2.22 -18.34 -1.93
CA ASP A 179 -0.81 -18.44 -1.54
C ASP A 179 -0.27 -17.22 -0.74
N ILE A 180 -1.13 -16.22 -0.47
CA ILE A 180 -0.67 -14.95 0.13
C ILE A 180 -1.25 -14.70 1.53
N ILE A 181 -2.20 -15.52 2.00
CA ILE A 181 -2.82 -15.36 3.32
C ILE A 181 -2.30 -16.44 4.29
N TYR A 182 -1.01 -16.38 4.63
CA TYR A 182 -0.46 -17.02 5.84
C TYR A 182 0.69 -16.18 6.42
#